data_0005129fad877a2c073b7d669a175c2d
#
_entry.id   0005129fad877a2c073b7d669a175c2d
#
_cell.length_a   1.000
_cell.length_b   1.000
_cell.length_c   1.000
_cell.angle_alpha   90.00
_cell.angle_beta   90.00
_cell.angle_gamma   90.00
#
_symmetry.space_group_name_H-M   'P 1'
#
loop_
_entity.id
_entity.type
_entity.pdbx_description
1 polymer ?
#
loop_
_entity_poly.entity_id
_entity_poly.type
_entity_poly.pdbx_seq_one_letter_code
_entity_poly.pdbx_strand_id
1 'polypeptide(L)'
;MKYKILIVDDHWVVREGLKLVLETNDSYEVIGEAGEGVTALKLIEELQPHVILLDLYMPQMSGLETMKALREKQNETPVIILTTYNEDDLMIKGLSLGAKGYLLKDTSRENLFRTIESALRGETLLQPEITARVFAATNKREAEIESHERNLVLTDKEKYILKSVAHGYKSKEIAFDMGISERTVKAHLTNIYNKLGVDSRSEAVAVSLERGILQL
;
A
#
# COMPACT_ATOMS: atom_id res chain seq x y z
N MET A 1 37.09 6.97 5.57
CA MET A 1 35.93 6.91 6.51
C MET A 1 35.07 5.75 6.05
N LYS A 2 34.73 4.81 6.92
CA LYS A 2 33.87 3.68 6.55
C LYS A 2 32.40 4.05 6.73
N TYR A 3 31.54 3.52 5.86
CA TYR A 3 30.09 3.66 6.00
C TYR A 3 29.57 2.63 7.01
N LYS A 4 28.88 3.09 8.01
CA LYS A 4 28.32 2.31 9.12
C LYS A 4 27.00 1.66 8.69
N ILE A 5 26.90 0.35 8.77
CA ILE A 5 25.72 -0.42 8.37
C ILE A 5 25.15 -1.14 9.59
N LEU A 6 23.84 -1.05 9.79
CA LEU A 6 23.08 -1.85 10.73
C LEU A 6 22.32 -2.93 9.96
N ILE A 7 22.44 -4.19 10.41
CA ILE A 7 21.69 -5.32 9.85
C ILE A 7 20.56 -5.68 10.81
N VAL A 8 19.33 -5.74 10.29
CA VAL A 8 18.12 -6.06 11.05
C VAL A 8 17.38 -7.20 10.37
N ASP A 9 17.48 -8.40 10.92
CA ASP A 9 16.92 -9.65 10.39
C ASP A 9 16.79 -10.66 11.52
N ASP A 10 15.72 -11.42 11.63
CA ASP A 10 15.53 -12.38 12.71
C ASP A 10 16.35 -13.68 12.50
N HIS A 11 16.78 -13.95 11.26
CA HIS A 11 17.60 -15.11 10.92
C HIS A 11 19.09 -14.83 11.12
N TRP A 12 19.70 -15.38 12.16
CA TRP A 12 21.11 -15.16 12.47
C TRP A 12 22.06 -15.55 11.32
N VAL A 13 21.74 -16.62 10.56
CA VAL A 13 22.56 -17.06 9.41
C VAL A 13 22.59 -16.00 8.32
N VAL A 14 21.46 -15.31 8.09
CA VAL A 14 21.39 -14.22 7.11
C VAL A 14 22.23 -13.04 7.57
N ARG A 15 22.16 -12.66 8.83
CA ARG A 15 23.00 -11.58 9.38
C ARG A 15 24.48 -11.87 9.23
N GLU A 16 24.93 -13.06 9.64
CA GLU A 16 26.32 -13.48 9.46
C GLU A 16 26.76 -13.49 8.00
N GLY A 17 25.91 -14.02 7.10
CA GLY A 17 26.17 -14.02 5.66
C GLY A 17 26.31 -12.61 5.08
N LEU A 18 25.39 -11.70 5.44
CA LEU A 18 25.45 -10.29 5.02
C LEU A 18 26.71 -9.59 5.54
N LYS A 19 27.07 -9.82 6.80
CA LYS A 19 28.28 -9.27 7.40
C LYS A 19 29.53 -9.71 6.65
N LEU A 20 29.67 -11.02 6.39
CA LEU A 20 30.79 -11.54 5.60
C LEU A 20 30.86 -10.93 4.19
N VAL A 21 29.71 -10.76 3.52
CA VAL A 21 29.64 -10.13 2.21
C VAL A 21 30.04 -8.64 2.29
N LEU A 22 29.53 -7.90 3.26
CA LEU A 22 29.82 -6.47 3.43
C LEU A 22 31.27 -6.22 3.77
N GLU A 23 31.87 -7.05 4.61
CA GLU A 23 33.30 -6.97 5.00
C GLU A 23 34.27 -7.25 3.84
N THR A 24 33.80 -7.78 2.69
CA THR A 24 34.62 -7.87 1.48
C THR A 24 34.91 -6.52 0.83
N ASN A 25 34.28 -5.46 1.30
CA ASN A 25 34.49 -4.08 0.83
C ASN A 25 34.97 -3.21 2.00
N ASP A 26 36.20 -2.73 1.92
CA ASP A 26 36.85 -1.90 2.95
C ASP A 26 36.10 -0.59 3.26
N SER A 27 35.18 -0.17 2.41
CA SER A 27 34.35 1.03 2.59
C SER A 27 33.19 0.83 3.56
N TYR A 28 32.86 -0.40 3.94
CA TYR A 28 31.74 -0.72 4.81
C TYR A 28 32.20 -1.25 6.18
N GLU A 29 31.38 -1.01 7.17
CA GLU A 29 31.55 -1.53 8.53
C GLU A 29 30.18 -1.87 9.11
N VAL A 30 29.95 -3.12 9.48
CA VAL A 30 28.76 -3.54 10.22
C VAL A 30 28.95 -3.17 11.68
N ILE A 31 28.21 -2.17 12.14
CA ILE A 31 28.35 -1.61 13.50
C ILE A 31 27.39 -2.21 14.51
N GLY A 32 26.41 -2.98 14.04
CA GLY A 32 25.44 -3.64 14.92
C GLY A 32 24.52 -4.58 14.15
N GLU A 33 23.86 -5.44 14.91
CA GLU A 33 22.90 -6.43 14.44
C GLU A 33 21.69 -6.47 15.37
N ALA A 34 20.48 -6.60 14.79
CA ALA A 34 19.25 -6.80 15.55
C ALA A 34 18.40 -7.93 14.93
N GLY A 35 17.72 -8.69 15.76
CA GLY A 35 16.79 -9.74 15.35
C GLY A 35 15.32 -9.31 15.38
N GLU A 36 15.04 -8.07 15.76
CA GLU A 36 13.68 -7.52 15.91
C GLU A 36 13.67 -5.99 15.84
N GLY A 37 12.51 -5.41 15.52
CA GLY A 37 12.39 -3.97 15.32
C GLY A 37 12.63 -3.13 16.56
N VAL A 38 12.22 -3.60 17.75
CA VAL A 38 12.41 -2.85 19.01
C VAL A 38 13.90 -2.67 19.34
N THR A 39 14.67 -3.74 19.17
CA THR A 39 16.14 -3.71 19.35
C THR A 39 16.79 -2.85 18.28
N ALA A 40 16.31 -2.94 17.02
CA ALA A 40 16.81 -2.11 15.92
C ALA A 40 16.65 -0.62 16.22
N LEU A 41 15.47 -0.17 16.69
CA LEU A 41 15.23 1.24 17.01
C LEU A 41 16.20 1.78 18.07
N LYS A 42 16.54 0.99 19.10
CA LYS A 42 17.53 1.36 20.12
C LYS A 42 18.93 1.50 19.53
N LEU A 43 19.35 0.50 18.74
CA LEU A 43 20.67 0.52 18.11
C LEU A 43 20.83 1.65 17.09
N ILE A 44 19.76 2.01 16.37
CA ILE A 44 19.77 3.15 15.45
C ILE A 44 20.03 4.46 16.19
N GLU A 45 19.39 4.66 17.34
CA GLU A 45 19.61 5.85 18.18
C GLU A 45 21.02 5.89 18.80
N GLU A 46 21.53 4.75 19.23
CA GLU A 46 22.84 4.66 19.90
C GLU A 46 24.02 4.74 18.91
N LEU A 47 23.93 3.99 17.79
CA LEU A 47 25.05 3.78 16.88
C LEU A 47 25.07 4.72 15.68
N GLN A 48 23.95 5.38 15.38
CA GLN A 48 23.79 6.31 14.27
C GLN A 48 24.33 5.72 12.94
N PRO A 49 23.73 4.63 12.42
CA PRO A 49 24.15 4.03 11.16
C PRO A 49 23.94 4.97 9.99
N HIS A 50 24.74 4.81 8.93
CA HIS A 50 24.56 5.53 7.68
C HIS A 50 23.53 4.85 6.76
N VAL A 51 23.31 3.52 6.95
CA VAL A 51 22.33 2.71 6.19
C VAL A 51 21.84 1.57 7.07
N ILE A 52 20.57 1.21 6.92
CA ILE A 52 19.94 0.08 7.59
C ILE A 52 19.53 -0.94 6.52
N LEU A 53 19.98 -2.19 6.65
CA LEU A 53 19.43 -3.34 5.93
C LEU A 53 18.36 -3.96 6.81
N LEU A 54 17.11 -4.00 6.33
CA LEU A 54 15.95 -4.33 7.16
C LEU A 54 15.11 -5.43 6.53
N ASP A 55 14.96 -6.54 7.24
CA ASP A 55 13.93 -7.53 6.89
C ASP A 55 12.52 -7.04 7.26
N LEU A 56 11.54 -7.44 6.47
CA LEU A 56 10.13 -7.13 6.73
C LEU A 56 9.49 -8.10 7.73
N TYR A 57 9.92 -9.36 7.73
CA TYR A 57 9.33 -10.41 8.53
C TYR A 57 10.17 -10.68 9.76
N MET A 58 9.80 -10.08 10.87
CA MET A 58 10.45 -10.28 12.17
C MET A 58 9.41 -10.44 13.27
N PRO A 59 9.73 -11.18 14.36
CA PRO A 59 8.85 -11.31 15.51
C PRO A 59 8.70 -9.98 16.24
N GLN A 60 7.65 -9.85 17.04
CA GLN A 60 7.30 -8.71 17.91
C GLN A 60 7.04 -7.42 17.15
N MET A 61 8.01 -6.86 16.43
CA MET A 61 7.90 -5.66 15.63
C MET A 61 8.45 -5.93 14.23
N SER A 62 7.57 -5.90 13.24
CA SER A 62 7.91 -6.10 11.82
C SER A 62 8.78 -4.97 11.25
N GLY A 63 9.41 -5.21 10.10
CA GLY A 63 10.18 -4.17 9.43
C GLY A 63 9.35 -2.96 9.01
N LEU A 64 8.09 -3.15 8.58
CA LEU A 64 7.20 -2.03 8.26
C LEU A 64 6.84 -1.19 9.49
N GLU A 65 6.59 -1.82 10.64
CA GLU A 65 6.35 -1.12 11.89
C GLU A 65 7.60 -0.36 12.35
N THR A 66 8.78 -0.96 12.17
CA THR A 66 10.07 -0.30 12.43
C THR A 66 10.25 0.94 11.56
N MET A 67 9.99 0.85 10.26
CA MET A 67 10.05 1.99 9.33
C MET A 67 9.05 3.09 9.70
N LYS A 68 7.83 2.70 10.11
CA LYS A 68 6.82 3.66 10.56
C LYS A 68 7.30 4.41 11.81
N ALA A 69 7.85 3.70 12.79
CA ALA A 69 8.41 4.32 14.00
C ALA A 69 9.60 5.25 13.71
N LEU A 70 10.47 4.90 12.76
CA LEU A 70 11.55 5.79 12.29
C LEU A 70 11.01 7.07 11.68
N ARG A 71 9.98 6.97 10.84
CA ARG A 71 9.34 8.13 10.23
C ARG A 71 8.66 9.03 11.26
N GLU A 72 7.97 8.46 12.26
CA GLU A 72 7.35 9.20 13.37
C GLU A 72 8.39 9.97 14.20
N LYS A 73 9.59 9.39 14.35
CA LYS A 73 10.75 10.02 15.00
C LYS A 73 11.53 10.97 14.09
N GLN A 74 11.08 11.19 12.85
CA GLN A 74 11.79 12.00 11.85
C GLN A 74 13.24 11.54 11.62
N ASN A 75 13.49 10.24 11.74
CA ASN A 75 14.80 9.66 11.44
C ASN A 75 14.93 9.44 9.93
N GLU A 76 15.91 10.11 9.33
CA GLU A 76 16.15 10.09 7.88
C GLU A 76 17.19 9.05 7.43
N THR A 77 17.65 8.18 8.34
CA THR A 77 18.61 7.14 7.98
C THR A 77 18.07 6.27 6.84
N PRO A 78 18.78 6.13 5.74
CA PRO A 78 18.35 5.35 4.60
C PRO A 78 18.08 3.90 4.98
N VAL A 79 16.91 3.38 4.62
CA VAL A 79 16.51 1.99 4.83
C VAL A 79 16.46 1.28 3.49
N ILE A 80 17.16 0.14 3.39
CA ILE A 80 17.06 -0.82 2.29
C ILE A 80 16.32 -2.04 2.83
N ILE A 81 15.20 -2.36 2.21
CA ILE A 81 14.45 -3.58 2.54
C ILE A 81 15.16 -4.77 1.90
N LEU A 82 15.39 -5.80 2.70
CA LEU A 82 15.98 -7.07 2.27
C LEU A 82 15.11 -8.21 2.78
N THR A 83 14.35 -8.87 1.90
CA THR A 83 13.34 -9.85 2.30
C THR A 83 13.38 -11.12 1.47
N THR A 84 12.88 -12.23 2.02
CA THR A 84 12.72 -13.49 1.30
C THR A 84 11.46 -13.49 0.43
N TYR A 85 10.42 -12.76 0.87
CA TYR A 85 9.10 -12.78 0.24
C TYR A 85 8.89 -11.55 -0.64
N ASN A 86 8.34 -11.81 -1.82
CA ASN A 86 8.11 -10.80 -2.83
C ASN A 86 6.60 -10.49 -2.93
N GLU A 87 6.06 -9.89 -1.86
CA GLU A 87 4.64 -9.49 -1.78
C GLU A 87 4.47 -8.04 -2.21
N ASP A 88 3.60 -7.81 -3.22
CA ASP A 88 3.39 -6.49 -3.80
C ASP A 88 2.92 -5.45 -2.77
N ASP A 89 2.01 -5.83 -1.87
CA ASP A 89 1.47 -4.92 -0.87
C ASP A 89 2.53 -4.45 0.14
N LEU A 90 3.41 -5.35 0.58
CA LEU A 90 4.48 -5.01 1.52
C LEU A 90 5.56 -4.17 0.85
N MET A 91 5.87 -4.47 -0.41
CA MET A 91 6.79 -3.69 -1.23
C MET A 91 6.30 -2.24 -1.39
N ILE A 92 5.05 -2.05 -1.81
CA ILE A 92 4.45 -0.73 -1.98
C ILE A 92 4.43 0.04 -0.66
N LYS A 93 4.02 -0.61 0.44
CA LYS A 93 4.02 0.00 1.78
C LYS A 93 5.42 0.41 2.21
N GLY A 94 6.43 -0.46 2.04
CA GLY A 94 7.81 -0.15 2.36
C GLY A 94 8.36 1.04 1.58
N LEU A 95 8.11 1.09 0.27
CA LEU A 95 8.51 2.22 -0.59
C LEU A 95 7.77 3.51 -0.22
N SER A 96 6.48 3.44 0.10
CA SER A 96 5.69 4.60 0.55
C SER A 96 6.14 5.15 1.91
N LEU A 97 6.76 4.33 2.74
CA LEU A 97 7.39 4.72 3.99
C LEU A 97 8.79 5.31 3.81
N GLY A 98 9.31 5.33 2.57
CA GLY A 98 10.57 5.98 2.22
C GLY A 98 11.77 5.05 2.08
N ALA A 99 11.56 3.74 1.90
CA ALA A 99 12.66 2.82 1.61
C ALA A 99 13.47 3.30 0.38
N LYS A 100 14.79 3.25 0.49
CA LYS A 100 15.73 3.66 -0.56
C LYS A 100 16.16 2.49 -1.47
N GLY A 101 15.76 1.28 -1.13
CA GLY A 101 15.96 0.08 -1.93
C GLY A 101 15.05 -1.05 -1.49
N TYR A 102 14.80 -1.96 -2.41
CA TYR A 102 14.07 -3.20 -2.15
C TYR A 102 14.80 -4.35 -2.86
N LEU A 103 15.30 -5.29 -2.08
CA LEU A 103 16.09 -6.41 -2.55
C LEU A 103 15.52 -7.73 -2.02
N LEU A 104 15.65 -8.78 -2.79
CA LEU A 104 15.45 -10.14 -2.31
C LEU A 104 16.72 -10.65 -1.63
N LYS A 105 16.60 -11.55 -0.64
CA LYS A 105 17.75 -12.11 0.09
C LYS A 105 18.67 -12.99 -0.77
N ASP A 106 18.22 -13.38 -1.97
CA ASP A 106 19.02 -14.07 -2.98
C ASP A 106 19.70 -13.14 -3.99
N THR A 107 19.68 -11.82 -3.74
CA THR A 107 20.30 -10.82 -4.61
C THR A 107 21.79 -11.02 -4.72
N SER A 108 22.39 -10.61 -5.86
CA SER A 108 23.83 -10.64 -6.03
C SER A 108 24.55 -9.60 -5.15
N ARG A 109 25.81 -9.86 -4.83
CA ARG A 109 26.67 -8.91 -4.11
C ARG A 109 26.75 -7.56 -4.81
N GLU A 110 26.87 -7.55 -6.13
CA GLU A 110 26.93 -6.31 -6.91
C GLU A 110 25.66 -5.48 -6.75
N ASN A 111 24.50 -6.10 -6.79
CA ASN A 111 23.22 -5.41 -6.62
C ASN A 111 23.07 -4.86 -5.19
N LEU A 112 23.48 -5.63 -4.17
CA LEU A 112 23.49 -5.17 -2.79
C LEU A 112 24.35 -3.91 -2.63
N PHE A 113 25.59 -3.95 -3.11
CA PHE A 113 26.52 -2.81 -2.98
C PHE A 113 26.03 -1.60 -3.76
N ARG A 114 25.55 -1.78 -4.99
CA ARG A 114 25.00 -0.71 -5.81
C ARG A 114 23.79 -0.04 -5.16
N THR A 115 22.95 -0.82 -4.49
CA THR A 115 21.79 -0.29 -3.76
C THR A 115 22.22 0.49 -2.51
N ILE A 116 23.22 -0.01 -1.76
CA ILE A 116 23.79 0.71 -0.61
C ILE A 116 24.40 2.05 -1.06
N GLU A 117 25.21 2.06 -2.11
CA GLU A 117 25.82 3.28 -2.64
C GLU A 117 24.78 4.30 -3.07
N SER A 118 23.70 3.85 -3.72
CA SER A 118 22.60 4.71 -4.14
C SER A 118 21.87 5.30 -2.92
N ALA A 119 21.56 4.47 -1.93
CA ALA A 119 20.91 4.88 -0.69
C ALA A 119 21.74 5.92 0.10
N LEU A 120 23.06 5.73 0.15
CA LEU A 120 24.00 6.67 0.79
C LEU A 120 24.04 8.05 0.09
N ARG A 121 23.69 8.13 -1.19
CA ARG A 121 23.51 9.38 -1.92
C ARG A 121 22.11 9.98 -1.80
N GLY A 122 21.22 9.32 -1.03
CA GLY A 122 19.81 9.72 -0.88
C GLY A 122 18.91 9.30 -2.05
N GLU A 123 19.45 8.58 -3.03
CA GLU A 123 18.71 8.08 -4.19
C GLU A 123 17.96 6.80 -3.85
N THR A 124 16.88 6.51 -4.60
CA THR A 124 16.16 5.24 -4.51
C THR A 124 16.51 4.38 -5.72
N LEU A 125 17.07 3.20 -5.48
CA LEU A 125 17.38 2.24 -6.53
C LEU A 125 16.49 1.01 -6.41
N LEU A 126 15.74 0.74 -7.48
CA LEU A 126 14.93 -0.47 -7.62
C LEU A 126 15.40 -1.27 -8.82
N GLN A 127 15.42 -2.58 -8.69
CA GLN A 127 15.69 -3.46 -9.83
C GLN A 127 14.53 -3.41 -10.84
N PRO A 128 14.77 -3.68 -12.14
CA PRO A 128 13.74 -3.61 -13.18
C PRO A 128 12.49 -4.43 -12.84
N GLU A 129 12.67 -5.63 -12.28
CA GLU A 129 11.58 -6.53 -11.88
C GLU A 129 10.72 -5.91 -10.77
N ILE A 130 11.35 -5.28 -9.79
CA ILE A 130 10.67 -4.58 -8.69
C ILE A 130 9.93 -3.36 -9.23
N THR A 131 10.57 -2.60 -10.11
CA THR A 131 9.97 -1.43 -10.76
C THR A 131 8.72 -1.82 -11.56
N ALA A 132 8.80 -2.88 -12.38
CA ALA A 132 7.66 -3.37 -13.15
C ALA A 132 6.49 -3.78 -12.25
N ARG A 133 6.77 -4.44 -11.11
CA ARG A 133 5.74 -4.85 -10.15
C ARG A 133 5.11 -3.67 -9.41
N VAL A 134 5.90 -2.66 -9.05
CA VAL A 134 5.36 -1.42 -8.47
C VAL A 134 4.36 -0.78 -9.43
N PHE A 135 4.71 -0.63 -10.71
CA PHE A 135 3.81 -0.08 -11.72
C PHE A 135 2.56 -0.95 -11.92
N ALA A 136 2.70 -2.27 -12.00
CA ALA A 136 1.56 -3.18 -12.17
C ALA A 136 0.59 -3.10 -10.99
N ALA A 137 1.10 -3.07 -9.77
CA ALA A 137 0.29 -2.98 -8.56
C ALA A 137 -0.37 -1.60 -8.38
N THR A 138 0.31 -0.51 -8.77
CA THR A 138 -0.26 0.84 -8.78
C THR A 138 -1.41 0.93 -9.78
N ASN A 139 -1.22 0.46 -11.01
CA ASN A 139 -2.25 0.45 -12.04
C ASN A 139 -3.47 -0.38 -11.63
N LYS A 140 -3.24 -1.54 -10.99
CA LYS A 140 -4.34 -2.39 -10.49
C LYS A 140 -5.14 -1.66 -9.41
N ARG A 141 -4.48 -0.97 -8.50
CA ARG A 141 -5.12 -0.20 -7.43
C ARG A 141 -5.90 0.99 -7.98
N GLU A 142 -5.36 1.70 -8.96
CA GLU A 142 -6.06 2.79 -9.66
C GLU A 142 -7.30 2.27 -10.38
N ALA A 143 -7.19 1.13 -11.10
CA ALA A 143 -8.33 0.50 -11.76
C ALA A 143 -9.41 0.02 -10.76
N GLU A 144 -9.02 -0.47 -9.59
CA GLU A 144 -9.93 -0.85 -8.51
C GLU A 144 -10.63 0.37 -7.90
N ILE A 145 -9.91 1.47 -7.68
CA ILE A 145 -10.48 2.75 -7.21
C ILE A 145 -11.45 3.31 -8.24
N GLU A 146 -11.06 3.38 -9.51
CA GLU A 146 -11.95 3.84 -10.59
C GLU A 146 -13.19 2.96 -10.75
N SER A 147 -13.05 1.64 -10.60
CA SER A 147 -14.19 0.72 -10.64
C SER A 147 -15.11 0.90 -9.44
N HIS A 148 -14.53 1.17 -8.27
CA HIS A 148 -15.29 1.46 -7.05
C HIS A 148 -16.04 2.80 -7.15
N GLU A 149 -15.38 3.84 -7.63
CA GLU A 149 -16.01 5.14 -7.88
C GLU A 149 -17.11 5.05 -8.95
N ARG A 150 -16.88 4.33 -10.05
CA ARG A 150 -17.93 4.07 -11.06
C ARG A 150 -19.11 3.29 -10.49
N ASN A 151 -18.85 2.36 -9.56
CA ASN A 151 -19.90 1.62 -8.88
C ASN A 151 -20.71 2.47 -7.88
N LEU A 152 -20.16 3.58 -7.37
CA LEU A 152 -20.86 4.52 -6.51
C LEU A 152 -21.71 5.53 -7.32
N VAL A 153 -21.39 5.72 -8.61
CA VAL A 153 -22.18 6.60 -9.48
C VAL A 153 -23.43 5.88 -9.98
N LEU A 154 -24.57 6.53 -9.87
CA LEU A 154 -25.81 5.98 -10.41
C LEU A 154 -25.76 5.93 -11.95
N THR A 155 -26.07 4.78 -12.52
CA THR A 155 -26.24 4.61 -13.97
C THR A 155 -27.47 5.38 -14.45
N ASP A 156 -27.58 5.63 -15.76
CA ASP A 156 -28.74 6.34 -16.33
C ASP A 156 -30.06 5.62 -16.04
N LYS A 157 -30.05 4.27 -16.02
CA LYS A 157 -31.22 3.47 -15.60
C LYS A 157 -31.58 3.68 -14.14
N GLU A 158 -30.57 3.70 -13.26
CA GLU A 158 -30.77 3.94 -11.82
C GLU A 158 -31.26 5.38 -11.56
N LYS A 159 -30.71 6.36 -12.26
CA LYS A 159 -31.19 7.76 -12.22
C LYS A 159 -32.65 7.87 -12.66
N TYR A 160 -33.03 7.20 -13.76
CA TYR A 160 -34.38 7.16 -14.22
C TYR A 160 -35.35 6.56 -13.20
N ILE A 161 -34.99 5.38 -12.64
CA ILE A 161 -35.77 4.73 -11.59
C ILE A 161 -35.90 5.64 -10.35
N LEU A 162 -34.82 6.25 -9.92
CA LEU A 162 -34.82 7.15 -8.76
C LEU A 162 -35.68 8.40 -9.00
N LYS A 163 -35.61 8.97 -10.19
CA LYS A 163 -36.47 10.10 -10.61
C LYS A 163 -37.96 9.71 -10.62
N SER A 164 -38.31 8.53 -11.14
CA SER A 164 -39.67 8.01 -11.09
C SER A 164 -40.17 7.79 -9.66
N VAL A 165 -39.25 7.31 -8.78
CA VAL A 165 -39.50 7.18 -7.33
C VAL A 165 -39.82 8.54 -6.71
N ALA A 166 -39.07 9.57 -7.05
CA ALA A 166 -39.26 10.93 -6.53
C ALA A 166 -40.61 11.54 -6.98
N HIS A 167 -41.12 11.15 -8.16
CA HIS A 167 -42.45 11.51 -8.63
C HIS A 167 -43.59 10.65 -8.04
N GLY A 168 -43.26 9.72 -7.11
CA GLY A 168 -44.26 8.90 -6.42
C GLY A 168 -44.68 7.60 -7.13
N TYR A 169 -44.10 7.26 -8.26
CA TYR A 169 -44.43 6.03 -8.99
C TYR A 169 -44.09 4.78 -8.21
N LYS A 170 -44.94 3.78 -8.20
CA LYS A 170 -44.71 2.48 -7.57
C LYS A 170 -43.81 1.60 -8.46
N SER A 171 -43.12 0.64 -7.86
CA SER A 171 -42.22 -0.25 -8.62
C SER A 171 -42.88 -0.99 -9.78
N LYS A 172 -44.19 -1.30 -9.67
CA LYS A 172 -44.98 -1.92 -10.72
C LYS A 172 -45.17 -0.98 -11.92
N GLU A 173 -45.41 0.31 -11.67
CA GLU A 173 -45.59 1.34 -12.68
C GLU A 173 -44.28 1.62 -13.43
N ILE A 174 -43.18 1.74 -12.66
CA ILE A 174 -41.83 1.89 -13.23
C ILE A 174 -41.43 0.67 -14.07
N ALA A 175 -41.80 -0.53 -13.63
CA ALA A 175 -41.54 -1.77 -14.35
C ALA A 175 -42.25 -1.80 -15.69
N PHE A 176 -43.52 -1.38 -15.70
CA PHE A 176 -44.34 -1.29 -16.90
C PHE A 176 -43.74 -0.28 -17.91
N ASP A 177 -43.39 0.91 -17.45
CA ASP A 177 -42.84 1.98 -18.25
C ASP A 177 -41.45 1.63 -18.86
N MET A 178 -40.64 0.92 -18.12
CA MET A 178 -39.31 0.47 -18.58
C MET A 178 -39.32 -0.86 -19.35
N GLY A 179 -40.44 -1.56 -19.46
CA GLY A 179 -40.53 -2.88 -20.10
C GLY A 179 -39.75 -3.98 -19.38
N ILE A 180 -39.64 -3.89 -18.05
CA ILE A 180 -38.91 -4.86 -17.22
C ILE A 180 -39.79 -5.44 -16.10
N SER A 181 -39.31 -6.43 -15.36
CA SER A 181 -40.08 -7.00 -14.24
C SER A 181 -40.03 -6.09 -13.00
N GLU A 182 -41.09 -6.12 -12.17
CA GLU A 182 -41.11 -5.45 -10.87
C GLU A 182 -39.94 -5.92 -9.97
N ARG A 183 -39.55 -7.19 -10.06
CA ARG A 183 -38.40 -7.76 -9.35
C ARG A 183 -37.09 -7.09 -9.78
N THR A 184 -36.96 -6.78 -11.06
CA THR A 184 -35.77 -6.09 -11.61
C THR A 184 -35.72 -4.65 -11.10
N VAL A 185 -36.85 -3.93 -11.04
CA VAL A 185 -36.91 -2.58 -10.45
C VAL A 185 -36.52 -2.60 -8.96
N LYS A 186 -37.01 -3.57 -8.19
CA LYS A 186 -36.63 -3.73 -6.79
C LYS A 186 -35.14 -4.02 -6.61
N ALA A 187 -34.55 -4.82 -7.48
CA ALA A 187 -33.08 -5.06 -7.48
C ALA A 187 -32.29 -3.78 -7.76
N HIS A 188 -32.72 -2.98 -8.74
CA HIS A 188 -32.11 -1.67 -8.99
C HIS A 188 -32.25 -0.72 -7.81
N LEU A 189 -33.42 -0.70 -7.12
CA LEU A 189 -33.60 0.12 -5.93
C LEU A 189 -32.66 -0.29 -4.79
N THR A 190 -32.47 -1.59 -4.57
CA THR A 190 -31.48 -2.08 -3.59
C THR A 190 -30.06 -1.59 -3.94
N ASN A 191 -29.68 -1.66 -5.21
CA ASN A 191 -28.37 -1.17 -5.66
C ASN A 191 -28.24 0.35 -5.49
N ILE A 192 -29.32 1.10 -5.79
CA ILE A 192 -29.35 2.56 -5.58
C ILE A 192 -29.17 2.88 -4.08
N TYR A 193 -29.85 2.16 -3.18
CA TYR A 193 -29.73 2.38 -1.74
C TYR A 193 -28.31 2.11 -1.25
N ASN A 194 -27.71 1.01 -1.68
CA ASN A 194 -26.31 0.69 -1.39
C ASN A 194 -25.35 1.79 -1.87
N LYS A 195 -25.55 2.29 -3.12
CA LYS A 195 -24.71 3.35 -3.70
C LYS A 195 -24.85 4.69 -2.98
N LEU A 196 -26.04 5.01 -2.50
CA LEU A 196 -26.32 6.26 -1.78
C LEU A 196 -26.00 6.18 -0.28
N GLY A 197 -25.83 4.95 0.26
CA GLY A 197 -25.61 4.71 1.69
C GLY A 197 -26.87 4.95 2.51
N VAL A 198 -28.05 4.51 2.01
CA VAL A 198 -29.35 4.73 2.63
C VAL A 198 -30.14 3.41 2.75
N ASP A 199 -31.07 3.36 3.68
CA ASP A 199 -31.83 2.14 3.98
C ASP A 199 -33.31 2.22 3.51
N SER A 200 -33.77 3.37 3.05
CA SER A 200 -35.17 3.56 2.69
C SER A 200 -35.37 4.33 1.38
N ARG A 201 -36.55 4.11 0.78
CA ARG A 201 -37.00 4.77 -0.45
C ARG A 201 -37.06 6.30 -0.28
N SER A 202 -37.60 6.78 0.83
CA SER A 202 -37.73 8.21 1.10
C SER A 202 -36.37 8.87 1.35
N GLU A 203 -35.48 8.18 2.03
CA GLU A 203 -34.12 8.64 2.28
C GLU A 203 -33.30 8.73 1.00
N ALA A 204 -33.46 7.74 0.09
CA ALA A 204 -32.83 7.78 -1.23
C ALA A 204 -33.22 9.02 -2.04
N VAL A 205 -34.46 9.42 -2.00
CA VAL A 205 -34.92 10.65 -2.67
C VAL A 205 -34.35 11.90 -1.99
N ALA A 206 -34.43 11.97 -0.64
CA ALA A 206 -33.93 13.12 0.12
C ALA A 206 -32.42 13.36 -0.12
N VAL A 207 -31.61 12.31 0.04
CA VAL A 207 -30.17 12.37 -0.16
C VAL A 207 -29.81 12.72 -1.62
N SER A 208 -30.60 12.23 -2.60
CA SER A 208 -30.35 12.53 -4.01
C SER A 208 -30.65 13.97 -4.38
N LEU A 209 -31.63 14.60 -3.75
CA LEU A 209 -31.92 16.03 -3.90
C LEU A 209 -30.82 16.88 -3.22
N GLU A 210 -30.45 16.51 -1.99
CA GLU A 210 -29.40 17.19 -1.24
C GLU A 210 -28.04 17.17 -1.98
N ARG A 211 -27.68 16.03 -2.57
CA ARG A 211 -26.44 15.87 -3.35
C ARG A 211 -26.53 16.39 -4.79
N GLY A 212 -27.66 16.96 -5.22
CA GLY A 212 -27.85 17.47 -6.57
C GLY A 212 -27.87 16.38 -7.66
N ILE A 213 -28.07 15.12 -7.30
CA ILE A 213 -28.19 13.98 -8.24
C ILE A 213 -29.53 14.03 -8.97
N LEU A 214 -30.58 14.46 -8.27
CA LEU A 214 -31.92 14.73 -8.83
C LEU A 214 -32.21 16.23 -8.79
N GLN A 215 -32.81 16.69 -9.88
CA GLN A 215 -33.47 17.99 -9.96
C GLN A 215 -34.95 17.72 -10.30
N LEU A 216 -35.86 18.13 -9.41
CA LEU A 216 -37.31 18.02 -9.58
C LEU A 216 -37.87 19.22 -10.30
#